data_6327cf033f1376839a2dcff956c00c67
#
_entry.id   6327cf033f1376839a2dcff956c00c67
#
_cell.length_a   1.000
_cell.length_b   1.000
_cell.length_c   1.000
_cell.angle_alpha   90.00
_cell.angle_beta   90.00
_cell.angle_gamma   90.00
#
_symmetry.space_group_name_H-M   'P 1'
#
loop_
_entity.id
_entity.type
_entity.pdbx_description
1 polymer ?
#
loop_
_entity_poly.entity_id
_entity_poly.type
_entity_poly.pdbx_seq_one_letter_code
_entity_poly.pdbx_strand_id
1 'polypeptide(L)'
;MHVSDLSLEDFRSYRRLVVSLEPGVTALIGPNGQGKTNLIEAVDYLSGLSSHRAGADTALVRRAGPGDEQPGGAVLRARVVHGRRPTVMELEIIAGRANRARLNRGAVRPRDLLGVLRTVLFSPEDLALVREEPAGRRRLLDDLAVTLRPALAGVRAEHDKILAQRAGLLRSARATRTPTASMLATLDVWDAQLAAAASRLIAARIDVVERLRPWVAGAYGAVSADPSPAFIAYRSSLALHEGAPEPGPRAGGDRPEVEAGLADAGATAARLEAAMGALRAREIDRGANLVGAHRDDLSLFLGPLPARGFASHGEQWSLALALRLASYEMLRRDVDAYGGDGEPVLLLDDVFSSLDDARRRALAHLVAGAQQALVTAASEHDVPGELAGARWRVNGSELSRE
;
A
#
# COMPACT_ATOMS: atom_id res chain seq x y z
N MET A 1 -3.90 -14.90 -10.36
CA MET A 1 -5.17 -15.06 -9.60
C MET A 1 -6.25 -14.14 -10.13
N HIS A 2 -7.54 -14.42 -9.84
CA HIS A 2 -8.64 -13.52 -10.19
C HIS A 2 -9.79 -13.62 -9.19
N VAL A 3 -10.57 -12.56 -9.07
CA VAL A 3 -11.84 -12.53 -8.33
C VAL A 3 -12.94 -12.97 -9.30
N SER A 4 -13.61 -14.11 -9.02
CA SER A 4 -14.72 -14.60 -9.86
C SER A 4 -16.07 -14.06 -9.41
N ASP A 5 -16.24 -13.77 -8.12
CA ASP A 5 -17.50 -13.25 -7.58
C ASP A 5 -17.19 -12.23 -6.48
N LEU A 6 -17.95 -11.15 -6.47
CA LEU A 6 -17.90 -10.12 -5.42
C LEU A 6 -19.33 -9.85 -4.92
N SER A 7 -19.50 -9.83 -3.61
CA SER A 7 -20.76 -9.44 -2.97
C SER A 7 -20.49 -8.40 -1.90
N LEU A 8 -21.25 -7.33 -1.91
CA LEU A 8 -21.20 -6.22 -0.96
C LEU A 8 -22.58 -6.04 -0.32
N GLU A 9 -22.61 -5.84 1.00
CA GLU A 9 -23.79 -5.47 1.76
C GLU A 9 -23.45 -4.26 2.63
N ASP A 10 -24.22 -3.19 2.52
CA ASP A 10 -24.08 -1.92 3.22
C ASP A 10 -22.66 -1.32 3.19
N PHE A 11 -21.97 -1.46 2.07
CA PHE A 11 -20.63 -0.95 1.86
C PHE A 11 -20.65 0.34 1.01
N ARG A 12 -20.16 1.44 1.54
CA ARG A 12 -20.09 2.76 0.88
C ARG A 12 -21.45 3.20 0.33
N SER A 13 -21.61 3.20 -1.01
CA SER A 13 -22.87 3.51 -1.68
C SER A 13 -23.76 2.29 -1.93
N TYR A 14 -23.20 1.09 -1.79
CA TYR A 14 -23.92 -0.14 -2.09
C TYR A 14 -24.72 -0.64 -0.89
N ARG A 15 -26.04 -0.68 -1.03
CA ARG A 15 -26.90 -1.39 -0.07
C ARG A 15 -26.75 -2.90 -0.25
N ARG A 16 -26.76 -3.36 -1.50
CA ARG A 16 -26.49 -4.74 -1.88
C ARG A 16 -25.98 -4.79 -3.31
N LEU A 17 -24.90 -5.52 -3.51
CA LEU A 17 -24.34 -5.83 -4.83
C LEU A 17 -23.96 -7.31 -4.85
N VAL A 18 -24.24 -7.99 -5.96
CA VAL A 18 -23.66 -9.30 -6.30
C VAL A 18 -23.27 -9.23 -7.76
N VAL A 19 -22.01 -9.48 -8.05
CA VAL A 19 -21.47 -9.45 -9.41
C VAL A 19 -20.51 -10.61 -9.64
N SER A 20 -20.63 -11.28 -10.78
CA SER A 20 -19.66 -12.26 -11.26
C SER A 20 -18.70 -11.58 -12.22
N LEU A 21 -17.42 -11.78 -12.02
CA LEU A 21 -16.33 -11.19 -12.79
C LEU A 21 -15.57 -12.30 -13.53
N GLU A 22 -15.12 -11.99 -14.73
CA GLU A 22 -14.35 -12.91 -15.57
C GLU A 22 -12.86 -12.55 -15.53
N PRO A 23 -11.94 -13.50 -15.82
CA PRO A 23 -10.55 -13.16 -16.14
C PRO A 23 -10.48 -12.18 -17.33
N GLY A 24 -9.39 -11.42 -17.41
CA GLY A 24 -9.22 -10.36 -18.41
C GLY A 24 -9.68 -9.00 -17.89
N VAL A 25 -9.95 -8.09 -18.82
CA VAL A 25 -10.32 -6.72 -18.49
C VAL A 25 -11.81 -6.60 -18.25
N THR A 26 -12.18 -5.94 -17.15
CA THR A 26 -13.55 -5.52 -16.86
C THR A 26 -13.58 -4.00 -16.70
N ALA A 27 -14.28 -3.30 -17.59
CA ALA A 27 -14.47 -1.86 -17.51
C ALA A 27 -15.80 -1.53 -16.82
N LEU A 28 -15.74 -0.70 -15.77
CA LEU A 28 -16.85 -0.15 -15.01
C LEU A 28 -17.08 1.28 -15.48
N ILE A 29 -18.13 1.53 -16.24
CA ILE A 29 -18.37 2.79 -16.95
C ILE A 29 -19.61 3.49 -16.37
N GLY A 30 -19.53 4.78 -16.15
CA GLY A 30 -20.67 5.58 -15.67
C GLY A 30 -20.23 6.92 -15.10
N PRO A 31 -21.16 7.85 -14.90
CA PRO A 31 -20.85 9.18 -14.36
C PRO A 31 -20.12 9.13 -13.00
N ASN A 32 -19.48 10.22 -12.62
CA ASN A 32 -18.82 10.30 -11.32
C ASN A 32 -19.85 10.24 -10.18
N GLY A 33 -19.44 9.64 -9.04
CA GLY A 33 -20.32 9.48 -7.87
C GLY A 33 -21.27 8.28 -7.93
N GLN A 34 -21.27 7.47 -9.00
CA GLN A 34 -22.17 6.33 -9.15
C GLN A 34 -21.74 5.05 -8.44
N GLY A 35 -20.56 5.02 -7.81
CA GLY A 35 -20.08 3.87 -7.01
C GLY A 35 -18.92 3.09 -7.64
N LYS A 36 -18.45 3.42 -8.83
CA LYS A 36 -17.32 2.73 -9.50
C LYS A 36 -16.10 2.56 -8.60
N THR A 37 -15.59 3.66 -8.08
CA THR A 37 -14.46 3.68 -7.12
C THR A 37 -14.74 2.86 -5.88
N ASN A 38 -15.98 2.85 -5.37
CA ASN A 38 -16.35 2.07 -4.19
C ASN A 38 -16.27 0.55 -4.45
N LEU A 39 -16.52 0.09 -5.68
CA LEU A 39 -16.33 -1.31 -6.04
C LEU A 39 -14.84 -1.67 -6.09
N ILE A 40 -14.02 -0.84 -6.72
CA ILE A 40 -12.54 -0.97 -6.72
C ILE A 40 -12.02 -0.98 -5.28
N GLU A 41 -12.47 -0.04 -4.45
CA GLU A 41 -12.08 0.05 -3.04
C GLU A 41 -12.46 -1.21 -2.24
N ALA A 42 -13.59 -1.85 -2.53
CA ALA A 42 -13.98 -3.09 -1.88
C ALA A 42 -13.01 -4.24 -2.18
N VAL A 43 -12.57 -4.38 -3.43
CA VAL A 43 -11.61 -5.41 -3.84
C VAL A 43 -10.23 -5.13 -3.22
N ASP A 44 -9.77 -3.88 -3.26
CA ASP A 44 -8.50 -3.45 -2.66
C ASP A 44 -8.51 -3.63 -1.13
N TYR A 45 -9.62 -3.26 -0.48
CA TYR A 45 -9.78 -3.43 0.97
C TYR A 45 -9.72 -4.91 1.40
N LEU A 46 -10.30 -5.83 0.64
CA LEU A 46 -10.19 -7.27 0.91
C LEU A 46 -8.75 -7.79 0.78
N SER A 47 -7.93 -7.18 -0.07
CA SER A 47 -6.52 -7.53 -0.25
C SER A 47 -5.63 -7.03 0.90
N GLY A 48 -5.78 -5.76 1.28
CA GLY A 48 -4.87 -5.07 2.20
C GLY A 48 -5.44 -4.79 3.59
N LEU A 49 -6.73 -5.02 3.83
CA LEU A 49 -7.48 -4.66 5.05
C LEU A 49 -7.30 -3.18 5.43
N SER A 50 -7.09 -2.34 4.44
CA SER A 50 -6.93 -0.89 4.62
C SER A 50 -7.48 -0.17 3.39
N SER A 51 -8.12 0.98 3.59
CA SER A 51 -8.57 1.82 2.48
C SER A 51 -7.53 2.91 2.20
N HIS A 52 -7.33 3.21 0.92
CA HIS A 52 -6.53 4.35 0.48
C HIS A 52 -7.27 5.69 0.67
N ARG A 53 -8.62 5.65 0.86
CA ARG A 53 -9.50 6.83 0.98
C ARG A 53 -10.04 7.06 2.38
N ALA A 54 -10.10 6.02 3.21
CA ALA A 54 -10.71 6.09 4.54
C ALA A 54 -9.67 5.88 5.64
N GLY A 55 -9.63 6.79 6.60
CA GLY A 55 -8.76 6.67 7.79
C GLY A 55 -9.31 5.72 8.86
N ALA A 56 -10.58 5.31 8.75
CA ALA A 56 -11.24 4.39 9.70
C ALA A 56 -12.25 3.51 8.98
N ASP A 57 -12.36 2.25 9.41
CA ASP A 57 -13.25 1.25 8.81
C ASP A 57 -14.74 1.65 8.89
N THR A 58 -15.12 2.40 9.91
CA THR A 58 -16.49 2.91 10.05
C THR A 58 -16.94 3.81 8.89
N ALA A 59 -15.99 4.46 8.22
CA ALA A 59 -16.27 5.27 7.02
C ALA A 59 -16.62 4.41 5.78
N LEU A 60 -16.38 3.12 5.82
CA LEU A 60 -16.71 2.17 4.75
C LEU A 60 -18.15 1.67 4.84
N VAL A 61 -18.77 1.78 6.01
CA VAL A 61 -20.18 1.40 6.22
C VAL A 61 -21.07 2.41 5.51
N ARG A 62 -22.10 1.91 4.81
CA ARG A 62 -23.08 2.74 4.09
C ARG A 62 -23.74 3.73 5.05
N ARG A 63 -23.86 4.96 4.61
CA ARG A 63 -24.67 5.97 5.30
C ARG A 63 -26.12 5.81 4.88
N ALA A 64 -27.00 5.70 5.88
CA ALA A 64 -28.43 5.64 5.63
C ALA A 64 -28.93 6.93 4.96
N GLY A 65 -29.86 6.78 4.04
CA GLY A 65 -30.62 7.91 3.48
C GLY A 65 -31.70 8.40 4.47
N PRO A 66 -32.38 9.50 4.14
CA PRO A 66 -33.51 9.97 4.93
C PRO A 66 -34.58 8.89 5.07
N GLY A 67 -34.91 8.50 6.31
CA GLY A 67 -35.92 7.48 6.62
C GLY A 67 -35.41 6.03 6.64
N ASP A 68 -34.16 5.78 6.28
CA ASP A 68 -33.51 4.46 6.40
C ASP A 68 -32.88 4.27 7.78
N GLU A 69 -32.88 3.04 8.28
CA GLU A 69 -32.11 2.68 9.48
C GLU A 69 -30.61 2.64 9.14
N GLN A 70 -29.76 3.22 10.03
CA GLN A 70 -28.33 3.22 9.88
C GLN A 70 -27.78 1.79 10.02
N PRO A 71 -27.05 1.24 9.03
CA PRO A 71 -26.45 -0.07 9.14
C PRO A 71 -25.46 -0.16 10.29
N GLY A 72 -25.48 -1.28 11.02
CA GLY A 72 -24.52 -1.56 12.09
C GLY A 72 -23.14 -2.00 11.60
N GLY A 73 -22.97 -2.21 10.29
CA GLY A 73 -21.74 -2.69 9.67
C GLY A 73 -21.89 -2.87 8.18
N ALA A 74 -20.84 -3.39 7.56
CA ALA A 74 -20.82 -3.76 6.14
C ALA A 74 -20.25 -5.17 5.98
N VAL A 75 -20.69 -5.91 4.95
CA VAL A 75 -20.15 -7.23 4.62
C VAL A 75 -19.59 -7.24 3.21
N LEU A 76 -18.34 -7.69 3.09
CA LEU A 76 -17.66 -7.89 1.82
C LEU A 76 -17.36 -9.39 1.67
N ARG A 77 -17.72 -9.97 0.53
CA ARG A 77 -17.38 -11.35 0.16
C ARG A 77 -16.74 -11.39 -1.21
N ALA A 78 -15.66 -12.13 -1.34
CA ALA A 78 -15.08 -12.42 -2.65
C ALA A 78 -14.79 -13.92 -2.78
N ARG A 79 -14.95 -14.43 -3.99
CA ARG A 79 -14.40 -15.70 -4.40
C ARG A 79 -13.16 -15.44 -5.23
N VAL A 80 -12.01 -15.83 -4.70
CA VAL A 80 -10.71 -15.69 -5.34
C VAL A 80 -10.28 -17.04 -5.90
N VAL A 81 -9.85 -17.07 -7.15
CA VAL A 81 -9.40 -18.29 -7.82
C VAL A 81 -7.89 -18.20 -8.09
N HIS A 82 -7.15 -19.16 -7.54
CA HIS A 82 -5.73 -19.38 -7.81
C HIS A 82 -5.60 -20.66 -8.64
N GLY A 83 -5.13 -20.54 -9.88
CA GLY A 83 -5.13 -21.67 -10.79
C GLY A 83 -6.53 -22.28 -10.92
N ARG A 84 -6.75 -23.47 -10.32
CA ARG A 84 -8.05 -24.14 -10.29
C ARG A 84 -8.70 -24.20 -8.90
N ARG A 85 -8.11 -23.51 -7.91
CA ARG A 85 -8.59 -23.60 -6.51
C ARG A 85 -9.34 -22.33 -6.11
N PRO A 86 -10.67 -22.39 -5.95
CA PRO A 86 -11.44 -21.29 -5.44
C PRO A 86 -11.30 -21.19 -3.90
N THR A 87 -11.17 -19.97 -3.41
CA THR A 87 -11.19 -19.65 -1.98
C THR A 87 -12.22 -18.55 -1.77
N VAL A 88 -13.13 -18.74 -0.82
CA VAL A 88 -14.13 -17.73 -0.45
C VAL A 88 -13.64 -17.01 0.78
N MET A 89 -13.47 -15.71 0.69
CA MET A 89 -13.15 -14.81 1.79
C MET A 89 -14.36 -13.91 2.11
N GLU A 90 -14.60 -13.69 3.40
CA GLU A 90 -15.65 -12.82 3.89
C GLU A 90 -15.08 -11.95 5.01
N LEU A 91 -15.39 -10.66 4.95
CA LEU A 91 -15.04 -9.69 5.98
C LEU A 91 -16.30 -8.92 6.37
N GLU A 92 -16.59 -8.91 7.68
CA GLU A 92 -17.65 -8.13 8.30
C GLU A 92 -17.02 -6.95 9.04
N ILE A 93 -17.28 -5.75 8.57
CA ILE A 93 -16.91 -4.50 9.23
C ILE A 93 -18.02 -4.17 10.19
N ILE A 94 -17.70 -4.04 11.48
CA ILE A 94 -18.68 -3.77 12.53
C ILE A 94 -18.40 -2.39 13.13
N ALA A 95 -19.38 -1.50 13.07
CA ALA A 95 -19.23 -0.17 13.62
C ALA A 95 -18.97 -0.24 15.15
N GLY A 96 -17.85 0.36 15.60
CA GLY A 96 -17.48 0.43 17.01
C GLY A 96 -16.99 -0.88 17.65
N ARG A 97 -16.75 -1.93 16.87
CA ARG A 97 -16.24 -3.24 17.36
C ARG A 97 -15.15 -3.77 16.44
N ALA A 98 -14.48 -4.85 16.85
CA ALA A 98 -13.53 -5.55 16.03
C ALA A 98 -14.23 -6.23 14.84
N ASN A 99 -13.64 -6.10 13.65
CA ASN A 99 -14.10 -6.78 12.45
C ASN A 99 -14.03 -8.30 12.60
N ARG A 100 -14.90 -9.01 11.87
CA ARG A 100 -14.91 -10.47 11.82
C ARG A 100 -14.56 -10.96 10.42
N ALA A 101 -13.95 -12.12 10.32
CA ALA A 101 -13.60 -12.70 9.04
C ALA A 101 -13.91 -14.19 8.96
N ARG A 102 -14.13 -14.67 7.74
CA ARG A 102 -14.27 -16.09 7.43
C ARG A 102 -13.48 -16.45 6.18
N LEU A 103 -12.89 -17.63 6.20
CA LEU A 103 -12.21 -18.22 5.05
C LEU A 103 -12.84 -19.60 4.79
N ASN A 104 -13.39 -19.80 3.60
CA ASN A 104 -14.12 -21.02 3.23
C ASN A 104 -15.16 -21.44 4.30
N ARG A 105 -15.92 -20.48 4.82
CA ARG A 105 -16.95 -20.63 5.90
C ARG A 105 -16.37 -20.79 7.32
N GLY A 106 -15.09 -21.09 7.49
CA GLY A 106 -14.42 -21.16 8.80
C GLY A 106 -14.14 -19.77 9.35
N ALA A 107 -14.43 -19.52 10.64
CA ALA A 107 -14.08 -18.27 11.29
C ALA A 107 -12.55 -18.15 11.43
N VAL A 108 -12.02 -16.98 11.06
CA VAL A 108 -10.59 -16.64 11.14
C VAL A 108 -10.43 -15.22 11.67
N ARG A 109 -9.22 -14.83 12.03
CA ARG A 109 -8.95 -13.42 12.34
C ARG A 109 -8.88 -12.62 11.03
N PRO A 110 -9.30 -11.34 10.99
CA PRO A 110 -9.21 -10.52 9.77
C PRO A 110 -7.83 -10.59 9.10
N ARG A 111 -6.75 -10.52 9.87
CA ARG A 111 -5.39 -10.61 9.34
C ARG A 111 -5.06 -11.92 8.61
N ASP A 112 -5.79 -12.98 8.89
CA ASP A 112 -5.57 -14.29 8.25
C ASP A 112 -6.16 -14.32 6.80
N LEU A 113 -6.87 -13.26 6.38
CA LEU A 113 -7.28 -13.03 4.98
C LEU A 113 -6.15 -12.45 4.12
N LEU A 114 -5.14 -11.82 4.74
CA LEU A 114 -4.02 -11.24 3.99
C LEU A 114 -3.27 -12.31 3.21
N GLY A 115 -2.94 -11.99 1.96
CA GLY A 115 -2.30 -12.90 1.05
C GLY A 115 -3.26 -13.82 0.27
N VAL A 116 -4.55 -13.93 0.64
CA VAL A 116 -5.53 -14.69 -0.17
C VAL A 116 -5.82 -13.99 -1.49
N LEU A 117 -5.93 -12.67 -1.47
CA LEU A 117 -6.06 -11.82 -2.64
C LEU A 117 -4.86 -10.86 -2.67
N ARG A 118 -4.29 -10.65 -3.85
CA ARG A 118 -3.28 -9.61 -4.11
C ARG A 118 -3.84 -8.62 -5.12
N THR A 119 -3.68 -7.35 -4.85
CA THR A 119 -4.06 -6.26 -5.76
C THR A 119 -2.89 -5.32 -5.97
N VAL A 120 -2.90 -4.62 -7.11
CA VAL A 120 -2.13 -3.41 -7.32
C VAL A 120 -3.09 -2.35 -7.80
N LEU A 121 -3.28 -1.33 -6.98
CA LEU A 121 -4.15 -0.20 -7.27
C LEU A 121 -3.36 0.92 -7.93
N PHE A 122 -3.90 1.43 -9.03
CA PHE A 122 -3.52 2.67 -9.69
C PHE A 122 -4.63 3.68 -9.48
N SER A 123 -4.31 4.84 -8.95
CA SER A 123 -5.28 5.90 -8.69
C SER A 123 -4.65 7.29 -8.86
N PRO A 124 -5.44 8.34 -9.04
CA PRO A 124 -4.94 9.72 -9.11
C PRO A 124 -4.17 10.14 -7.85
N GLU A 125 -4.50 9.55 -6.70
CA GLU A 125 -3.83 9.79 -5.42
C GLU A 125 -2.38 9.30 -5.40
N ASP A 126 -1.96 8.44 -6.33
CA ASP A 126 -0.58 7.94 -6.42
C ASP A 126 0.44 9.05 -6.69
N LEU A 127 -0.01 10.18 -7.22
CA LEU A 127 0.83 11.36 -7.39
C LEU A 127 1.42 11.86 -6.07
N ALA A 128 0.73 11.62 -4.94
CA ALA A 128 1.20 11.88 -3.59
C ALA A 128 2.49 11.12 -3.25
N LEU A 129 2.73 9.93 -3.82
CA LEU A 129 3.96 9.16 -3.62
C LEU A 129 5.21 9.97 -4.03
N VAL A 130 5.09 10.81 -5.04
CA VAL A 130 6.21 11.63 -5.55
C VAL A 130 6.24 13.01 -4.88
N ARG A 131 5.08 13.62 -4.65
CA ARG A 131 4.97 15.00 -4.19
C ARG A 131 5.04 15.17 -2.69
N GLU A 132 4.39 14.27 -1.98
CA GLU A 132 4.12 14.48 -0.56
C GLU A 132 5.23 13.97 0.35
N GLU A 133 4.99 14.09 1.64
CA GLU A 133 5.87 13.64 2.70
C GLU A 133 6.05 12.11 2.68
N PRO A 134 7.09 11.58 3.34
CA PRO A 134 7.48 10.16 3.30
C PRO A 134 6.42 9.16 3.75
N ALA A 135 5.35 9.59 4.41
CA ALA A 135 4.33 8.70 4.98
C ALA A 135 3.68 7.78 3.93
N GLY A 136 3.33 8.32 2.76
CA GLY A 136 2.75 7.55 1.65
C GLY A 136 3.74 6.50 1.11
N ARG A 137 5.00 6.86 0.94
CA ARG A 137 6.05 5.95 0.46
C ARG A 137 6.38 4.85 1.46
N ARG A 138 6.42 5.16 2.77
CA ARG A 138 6.55 4.13 3.81
C ARG A 138 5.38 3.16 3.79
N ARG A 139 4.14 3.70 3.65
CA ARG A 139 2.94 2.87 3.51
C ARG A 139 3.02 1.93 2.31
N LEU A 140 3.45 2.42 1.14
CA LEU A 140 3.66 1.60 -0.04
C LEU A 140 4.62 0.42 0.24
N LEU A 141 5.78 0.69 0.87
CA LEU A 141 6.74 -0.36 1.22
C LEU A 141 6.18 -1.36 2.23
N ASP A 142 5.45 -0.88 3.25
CA ASP A 142 4.83 -1.73 4.27
C ASP A 142 3.72 -2.61 3.67
N ASP A 143 2.87 -2.05 2.81
CA ASP A 143 1.78 -2.78 2.17
C ASP A 143 2.34 -3.85 1.22
N LEU A 144 3.39 -3.55 0.44
CA LEU A 144 4.09 -4.52 -0.39
C LEU A 144 4.78 -5.62 0.45
N ALA A 145 5.44 -5.24 1.56
CA ALA A 145 6.06 -6.20 2.47
C ALA A 145 5.02 -7.16 3.07
N VAL A 146 3.85 -6.65 3.47
CA VAL A 146 2.73 -7.46 3.98
C VAL A 146 2.14 -8.34 2.88
N THR A 147 2.01 -7.84 1.65
CA THR A 147 1.52 -8.63 0.50
C THR A 147 2.46 -9.81 0.20
N LEU A 148 3.78 -9.59 0.27
CA LEU A 148 4.77 -10.65 0.11
C LEU A 148 4.80 -11.62 1.30
N ARG A 149 4.67 -11.09 2.52
CA ARG A 149 4.77 -11.84 3.79
C ARG A 149 3.69 -11.39 4.78
N PRO A 150 2.48 -11.97 4.74
CA PRO A 150 1.34 -11.55 5.58
C PRO A 150 1.62 -11.47 7.08
N ALA A 151 2.57 -12.26 7.60
CA ALA A 151 2.98 -12.22 9.00
C ALA A 151 3.51 -10.84 9.44
N LEU A 152 4.04 -10.03 8.52
CA LEU A 152 4.55 -8.69 8.80
C LEU A 152 3.45 -7.69 9.20
N ALA A 153 2.18 -7.96 8.90
CA ALA A 153 1.07 -7.16 9.40
C ALA A 153 1.03 -7.08 10.94
N GLY A 154 1.36 -8.20 11.60
CA GLY A 154 1.50 -8.24 13.07
C GLY A 154 2.65 -7.38 13.57
N VAL A 155 3.80 -7.43 12.88
CA VAL A 155 4.99 -6.63 13.23
C VAL A 155 4.72 -5.14 13.08
N ARG A 156 4.05 -4.74 11.98
CA ARG A 156 3.65 -3.35 11.73
C ARG A 156 2.71 -2.84 12.83
N ALA A 157 1.66 -3.58 13.15
CA ALA A 157 0.70 -3.21 14.21
C ALA A 157 1.37 -3.10 15.58
N GLU A 158 2.30 -4.00 15.90
CA GLU A 158 3.09 -3.97 17.13
C GLU A 158 3.99 -2.73 17.18
N HIS A 159 4.73 -2.47 16.09
CA HIS A 159 5.57 -1.28 15.95
C HIS A 159 4.76 0.01 16.18
N ASP A 160 3.62 0.18 15.51
CA ASP A 160 2.82 1.39 15.62
C ASP A 160 2.26 1.59 17.03
N LYS A 161 1.85 0.50 17.70
CA LYS A 161 1.41 0.54 19.10
C LYS A 161 2.53 0.97 20.04
N ILE A 162 3.72 0.36 19.92
CA ILE A 162 4.89 0.68 20.76
C ILE A 162 5.33 2.13 20.51
N LEU A 163 5.40 2.53 19.24
CA LEU A 163 5.76 3.89 18.84
C LEU A 163 4.84 4.95 19.47
N ALA A 164 3.52 4.70 19.46
CA ALA A 164 2.55 5.60 20.06
C ALA A 164 2.69 5.69 21.58
N GLN A 165 2.93 4.57 22.27
CA GLN A 165 3.10 4.51 23.72
C GLN A 165 4.40 5.21 24.15
N ARG A 166 5.50 4.94 23.44
CA ARG A 166 6.79 5.62 23.69
C ARG A 166 6.68 7.14 23.46
N ALA A 167 6.00 7.57 22.40
CA ALA A 167 5.76 8.99 22.14
C ALA A 167 4.91 9.64 23.26
N GLY A 168 3.94 8.91 23.83
CA GLY A 168 3.18 9.36 25.01
C GLY A 168 4.07 9.59 26.21
N LEU A 169 4.98 8.65 26.50
CA LEU A 169 5.92 8.77 27.64
C LEU A 169 6.93 9.90 27.43
N LEU A 170 7.46 10.10 26.21
CA LEU A 170 8.33 11.22 25.89
C LEU A 170 7.65 12.58 26.10
N ARG A 171 6.37 12.72 25.71
CA ARG A 171 5.59 13.94 25.99
C ARG A 171 5.39 14.18 27.47
N SER A 172 5.12 13.12 28.24
CA SER A 172 4.98 13.20 29.71
C SER A 172 6.31 13.59 30.37
N ALA A 173 7.42 12.98 29.93
CA ALA A 173 8.77 13.32 30.42
C ALA A 173 9.14 14.78 30.13
N ARG A 174 8.79 15.29 28.95
CA ARG A 174 8.96 16.72 28.60
C ARG A 174 8.16 17.64 29.53
N ALA A 175 6.91 17.28 29.82
CA ALA A 175 6.03 18.11 30.65
C ALA A 175 6.52 18.21 32.09
N THR A 176 7.16 17.18 32.63
CA THR A 176 7.69 17.16 34.00
C THR A 176 9.02 17.91 34.18
N ARG A 177 9.65 18.36 33.09
CA ARG A 177 10.98 19.00 33.02
C ARG A 177 12.15 18.19 33.61
N THR A 178 11.90 17.35 34.59
CA THR A 178 12.90 16.45 35.20
C THR A 178 12.30 15.05 35.23
N PRO A 179 12.63 14.20 34.25
CA PRO A 179 12.15 12.82 34.23
C PRO A 179 12.61 12.05 35.46
N THR A 180 11.71 11.27 36.05
CA THR A 180 12.05 10.40 37.19
C THR A 180 12.88 9.20 36.73
N ALA A 181 13.63 8.58 37.64
CA ALA A 181 14.36 7.34 37.35
C ALA A 181 13.42 6.22 36.84
N SER A 182 12.19 6.14 37.35
CA SER A 182 11.18 5.18 36.90
C SER A 182 10.73 5.45 35.46
N MET A 183 10.56 6.71 35.05
CA MET A 183 10.24 7.05 33.65
C MET A 183 11.38 6.67 32.71
N LEU A 184 12.62 6.92 33.12
CA LEU A 184 13.79 6.54 32.32
C LEU A 184 13.89 5.02 32.16
N ALA A 185 13.73 4.25 33.23
CA ALA A 185 13.72 2.79 33.18
C ALA A 185 12.57 2.25 32.29
N THR A 186 11.41 2.92 32.29
CA THR A 186 10.31 2.58 31.41
C THR A 186 10.64 2.87 29.96
N LEU A 187 11.36 3.97 29.66
CA LEU A 187 11.85 4.27 28.30
C LEU A 187 12.81 3.19 27.81
N ASP A 188 13.71 2.65 28.64
CA ASP A 188 14.62 1.58 28.27
C ASP A 188 13.86 0.33 27.76
N VAL A 189 12.77 -0.04 28.42
CA VAL A 189 11.93 -1.16 28.00
C VAL A 189 11.27 -0.87 26.64
N TRP A 190 10.75 0.34 26.44
CA TRP A 190 10.14 0.73 25.18
C TRP A 190 11.17 0.87 24.05
N ASP A 191 12.40 1.30 24.34
CA ASP A 191 13.49 1.38 23.37
C ASP A 191 13.83 0.00 22.82
N ALA A 192 14.03 -0.99 23.69
CA ALA A 192 14.29 -2.36 23.26
C ALA A 192 13.16 -2.96 22.42
N GLN A 193 11.90 -2.76 22.84
CA GLN A 193 10.74 -3.26 22.09
C GLN A 193 10.59 -2.56 20.74
N LEU A 194 10.74 -1.22 20.70
CA LEU A 194 10.65 -0.45 19.47
C LEU A 194 11.77 -0.82 18.50
N ALA A 195 13.00 -0.99 19.01
CA ALA A 195 14.16 -1.40 18.21
C ALA A 195 13.93 -2.77 17.55
N ALA A 196 13.42 -3.74 18.32
CA ALA A 196 13.12 -5.08 17.82
C ALA A 196 12.02 -5.09 16.75
N ALA A 197 10.94 -4.30 16.92
CA ALA A 197 9.88 -4.21 15.93
C ALA A 197 10.29 -3.39 14.70
N ALA A 198 10.98 -2.25 14.91
CA ALA A 198 11.43 -1.38 13.82
C ALA A 198 12.48 -2.05 12.94
N SER A 199 13.43 -2.79 13.50
CA SER A 199 14.47 -3.48 12.72
C SER A 199 13.88 -4.51 11.75
N ARG A 200 12.85 -5.24 12.17
CA ARG A 200 12.12 -6.19 11.31
C ARG A 200 11.40 -5.49 10.16
N LEU A 201 10.79 -4.33 10.40
CA LEU A 201 10.17 -3.52 9.35
C LEU A 201 11.21 -2.95 8.39
N ILE A 202 12.33 -2.44 8.89
CA ILE A 202 13.44 -1.92 8.08
C ILE A 202 13.96 -3.01 7.16
N ALA A 203 14.27 -4.19 7.68
CA ALA A 203 14.76 -5.32 6.90
C ALA A 203 13.74 -5.74 5.81
N ALA A 204 12.43 -5.75 6.14
CA ALA A 204 11.38 -6.06 5.18
C ALA A 204 11.25 -5.01 4.08
N ARG A 205 11.34 -3.72 4.41
CA ARG A 205 11.32 -2.63 3.44
C ARG A 205 12.52 -2.66 2.50
N ILE A 206 13.71 -2.99 3.02
CA ILE A 206 14.93 -3.13 2.21
C ILE A 206 14.76 -4.29 1.21
N ASP A 207 14.22 -5.43 1.63
CA ASP A 207 13.90 -6.55 0.72
C ASP A 207 12.93 -6.11 -0.38
N VAL A 208 11.89 -5.33 -0.05
CA VAL A 208 10.97 -4.76 -1.05
C VAL A 208 11.70 -3.82 -2.01
N VAL A 209 12.51 -2.89 -1.52
CA VAL A 209 13.26 -1.95 -2.36
C VAL A 209 14.21 -2.67 -3.30
N GLU A 210 14.90 -3.70 -2.83
CA GLU A 210 15.78 -4.52 -3.65
C GLU A 210 15.02 -5.24 -4.78
N ARG A 211 13.87 -5.81 -4.45
CA ARG A 211 13.00 -6.48 -5.44
C ARG A 211 12.34 -5.52 -6.43
N LEU A 212 12.04 -4.28 -6.02
CA LEU A 212 11.47 -3.25 -6.89
C LEU A 212 12.49 -2.63 -7.85
N ARG A 213 13.73 -2.45 -7.39
CA ARG A 213 14.78 -1.69 -8.10
C ARG A 213 14.98 -2.12 -9.56
N PRO A 214 15.02 -3.42 -9.92
CA PRO A 214 15.20 -3.86 -11.31
C PRO A 214 14.06 -3.43 -12.25
N TRP A 215 12.86 -3.20 -11.70
CA TRP A 215 11.66 -2.93 -12.49
C TRP A 215 11.37 -1.44 -12.68
N VAL A 216 11.82 -0.57 -11.74
CA VAL A 216 11.45 0.85 -11.74
C VAL A 216 11.95 1.59 -12.97
N ALA A 217 13.21 1.39 -13.35
CA ALA A 217 13.77 2.07 -14.52
C ALA A 217 13.07 1.64 -15.83
N GLY A 218 12.83 0.34 -16.02
CA GLY A 218 12.12 -0.19 -17.18
C GLY A 218 10.65 0.27 -17.23
N ALA A 219 9.97 0.25 -16.09
CA ALA A 219 8.59 0.72 -15.97
C ALA A 219 8.49 2.24 -16.29
N TYR A 220 9.44 3.04 -15.80
CA TYR A 220 9.47 4.47 -16.11
C TYR A 220 9.68 4.73 -17.60
N GLY A 221 10.66 4.05 -18.21
CA GLY A 221 10.92 4.16 -19.66
C GLY A 221 9.73 3.71 -20.53
N ALA A 222 8.88 2.81 -20.02
CA ALA A 222 7.69 2.38 -20.75
C ALA A 222 6.57 3.44 -20.77
N VAL A 223 6.50 4.32 -19.76
CA VAL A 223 5.41 5.32 -19.60
C VAL A 223 5.89 6.77 -19.67
N SER A 224 7.17 7.01 -19.89
CA SER A 224 7.76 8.36 -19.99
C SER A 224 8.36 8.59 -21.37
N ALA A 225 8.24 9.79 -21.90
CA ALA A 225 8.98 10.25 -23.06
C ALA A 225 10.39 10.77 -22.70
N ASP A 226 10.67 10.96 -21.41
CA ASP A 226 11.98 11.42 -20.92
C ASP A 226 12.97 10.25 -20.90
N PRO A 227 14.18 10.41 -21.50
CA PRO A 227 15.23 9.40 -21.46
C PRO A 227 15.91 9.24 -20.10
N SER A 228 15.65 10.12 -19.13
CA SER A 228 16.27 10.06 -17.81
C SER A 228 15.81 8.82 -17.05
N PRO A 229 16.71 7.93 -16.60
CA PRO A 229 16.31 6.75 -15.86
C PRO A 229 15.77 7.11 -14.47
N ALA A 230 14.77 6.34 -14.02
CA ALA A 230 14.25 6.44 -12.67
C ALA A 230 15.01 5.51 -11.72
N PHE A 231 15.30 5.99 -10.50
CA PHE A 231 15.97 5.22 -9.46
C PHE A 231 15.25 5.34 -8.13
N ILE A 232 15.42 4.32 -7.29
CA ILE A 232 14.92 4.29 -5.93
C ILE A 232 16.04 3.87 -4.96
N ALA A 233 16.04 4.45 -3.76
CA ALA A 233 16.97 4.08 -2.69
C ALA A 233 16.28 4.18 -1.33
N TYR A 234 16.64 3.27 -0.40
CA TYR A 234 16.14 3.33 0.96
C TYR A 234 16.91 4.39 1.76
N ARG A 235 16.20 5.34 2.35
CA ARG A 235 16.75 6.38 3.22
C ARG A 235 16.48 6.03 4.68
N SER A 236 17.52 5.65 5.39
CA SER A 236 17.42 5.26 6.81
C SER A 236 17.79 6.40 7.74
N SER A 237 16.91 6.72 8.67
CA SER A 237 17.18 7.67 9.75
C SER A 237 18.27 7.19 10.71
N LEU A 238 18.42 5.88 10.89
CA LEU A 238 19.49 5.28 11.68
C LEU A 238 20.85 5.48 11.01
N ALA A 239 20.97 5.10 9.73
CA ALA A 239 22.23 5.24 9.00
C ALA A 239 22.69 6.71 8.92
N LEU A 240 21.76 7.64 8.69
CA LEU A 240 22.05 9.08 8.73
C LEU A 240 22.53 9.57 10.10
N HIS A 241 21.92 9.04 11.18
CA HIS A 241 22.36 9.35 12.54
C HIS A 241 23.80 8.87 12.78
N GLU A 242 24.19 7.76 12.21
CA GLU A 242 25.53 7.17 12.27
C GLU A 242 26.55 7.82 11.31
N GLY A 243 26.13 8.84 10.58
CA GLY A 243 27.01 9.61 9.67
C GLY A 243 27.07 9.08 8.23
N ALA A 244 26.19 8.14 7.84
CA ALA A 244 26.09 7.75 6.44
C ALA A 244 25.62 8.94 5.58
N PRO A 245 26.06 9.06 4.31
CA PRO A 245 25.58 10.10 3.41
C PRO A 245 24.10 9.89 3.05
N GLU A 246 23.44 10.96 2.61
CA GLU A 246 22.11 10.86 1.98
C GLU A 246 22.20 9.92 0.76
N PRO A 247 21.20 9.04 0.55
CA PRO A 247 21.20 8.15 -0.60
C PRO A 247 21.15 8.95 -1.91
N GLY A 248 21.91 8.49 -2.90
CA GLY A 248 21.91 9.06 -4.25
C GLY A 248 21.36 8.07 -5.30
N PRO A 249 21.15 8.55 -6.53
CA PRO A 249 20.77 7.70 -7.65
C PRO A 249 21.89 6.72 -7.96
N ARG A 250 21.54 5.44 -8.16
CA ARG A 250 22.49 4.41 -8.58
C ARG A 250 21.87 3.56 -9.67
N ALA A 251 22.59 3.41 -10.78
CA ALA A 251 22.29 2.42 -11.79
C ALA A 251 22.92 1.08 -11.37
N GLY A 252 22.15 0.00 -11.42
CA GLY A 252 22.66 -1.34 -11.19
C GLY A 252 21.96 -2.07 -10.05
N GLY A 253 22.07 -3.41 -10.06
CA GLY A 253 21.33 -4.32 -9.19
C GLY A 253 21.94 -4.54 -7.80
N ASP A 254 23.14 -4.04 -7.52
CA ASP A 254 23.82 -4.33 -6.26
C ASP A 254 23.20 -3.53 -5.10
N ARG A 255 22.97 -4.23 -4.00
CA ARG A 255 22.50 -3.62 -2.75
C ARG A 255 23.57 -2.67 -2.22
N PRO A 256 23.24 -1.38 -1.97
CA PRO A 256 24.19 -0.47 -1.32
C PRO A 256 24.64 -1.00 0.04
N GLU A 257 25.90 -0.74 0.42
CA GLU A 257 26.46 -1.20 1.72
C GLU A 257 25.59 -0.76 2.90
N VAL A 258 25.08 0.47 2.87
CA VAL A 258 24.18 0.99 3.91
C VAL A 258 22.91 0.13 4.04
N GLU A 259 22.28 -0.24 2.92
CA GLU A 259 21.09 -1.09 2.90
C GLU A 259 21.45 -2.53 3.34
N ALA A 260 22.59 -3.06 2.88
CA ALA A 260 23.08 -4.37 3.29
C ALA A 260 23.31 -4.46 4.81
N GLY A 261 23.89 -3.41 5.40
CA GLY A 261 24.12 -3.33 6.85
C GLY A 261 22.85 -3.18 7.69
N LEU A 262 21.69 -2.88 7.07
CA LEU A 262 20.40 -2.75 7.75
C LEU A 262 19.50 -3.98 7.54
N ALA A 263 19.88 -4.90 6.65
CA ALA A 263 19.09 -6.09 6.34
C ALA A 263 19.09 -7.14 7.47
N ASP A 264 20.14 -7.17 8.32
CA ASP A 264 20.15 -7.98 9.53
C ASP A 264 19.34 -7.29 10.63
N ALA A 265 18.16 -7.84 10.91
CA ALA A 265 17.26 -7.28 11.91
C ALA A 265 17.84 -7.31 13.33
N GLY A 266 18.65 -8.32 13.68
CA GLY A 266 19.29 -8.41 15.01
C GLY A 266 20.33 -7.33 15.21
N ALA A 267 21.27 -7.18 14.28
CA ALA A 267 22.29 -6.15 14.32
C ALA A 267 21.66 -4.74 14.25
N THR A 268 20.64 -4.56 13.41
CA THR A 268 19.94 -3.28 13.29
C THR A 268 19.15 -2.92 14.56
N ALA A 269 18.59 -3.89 15.28
CA ALA A 269 17.91 -3.65 16.56
C ALA A 269 18.90 -3.09 17.62
N ALA A 270 20.07 -3.69 17.78
CA ALA A 270 21.08 -3.21 18.72
C ALA A 270 21.54 -1.76 18.39
N ARG A 271 21.73 -1.45 17.12
CA ARG A 271 22.09 -0.10 16.64
C ARG A 271 20.97 0.92 16.90
N LEU A 272 19.72 0.54 16.66
CA LEU A 272 18.56 1.40 16.95
C LEU A 272 18.45 1.71 18.45
N GLU A 273 18.61 0.72 19.31
CA GLU A 273 18.58 0.89 20.76
C GLU A 273 19.68 1.84 21.23
N ALA A 274 20.92 1.67 20.75
CA ALA A 274 22.04 2.56 21.02
C ALA A 274 21.76 4.00 20.54
N ALA A 275 21.20 4.16 19.32
CA ALA A 275 20.85 5.47 18.77
C ALA A 275 19.73 6.17 19.58
N MET A 276 18.70 5.44 20.02
CA MET A 276 17.65 5.98 20.90
C MET A 276 18.24 6.42 22.25
N GLY A 277 19.15 5.63 22.83
CA GLY A 277 19.88 6.02 24.05
C GLY A 277 20.69 7.31 23.87
N ALA A 278 21.42 7.44 22.77
CA ALA A 278 22.20 8.64 22.45
C ALA A 278 21.33 9.88 22.19
N LEU A 279 20.13 9.67 21.60
CA LEU A 279 19.19 10.75 21.29
C LEU A 279 18.22 11.08 22.43
N ARG A 280 18.22 10.33 23.53
CA ARG A 280 17.20 10.40 24.59
C ARG A 280 16.93 11.81 25.11
N ALA A 281 17.96 12.57 25.44
CA ALA A 281 17.80 13.94 25.93
C ALA A 281 17.07 14.83 24.90
N ARG A 282 17.41 14.70 23.62
CA ARG A 282 16.76 15.45 22.53
C ARG A 282 15.35 14.97 22.25
N GLU A 283 15.07 13.67 22.40
CA GLU A 283 13.73 13.09 22.25
C GLU A 283 12.79 13.55 23.36
N ILE A 284 13.29 13.63 24.61
CA ILE A 284 12.54 14.17 25.75
C ILE A 284 12.28 15.66 25.53
N ASP A 285 13.29 16.44 25.16
CA ASP A 285 13.13 17.88 24.88
C ASP A 285 12.07 18.15 23.78
N ARG A 286 12.07 17.36 22.73
CA ARG A 286 11.09 17.46 21.62
C ARG A 286 9.75 16.77 21.91
N GLY A 287 9.70 15.84 22.85
CA GLY A 287 8.53 15.00 23.11
C GLY A 287 8.18 14.06 21.96
N ALA A 288 9.19 13.60 21.19
CA ALA A 288 8.99 12.86 19.94
C ALA A 288 10.12 11.85 19.68
N ASN A 289 9.77 10.74 19.02
CA ASN A 289 10.74 9.76 18.52
C ASN A 289 11.52 10.36 17.34
N LEU A 290 12.86 10.28 17.36
CA LEU A 290 13.72 10.93 16.38
C LEU A 290 14.41 9.96 15.41
N VAL A 291 14.47 8.66 15.72
CA VAL A 291 15.12 7.63 14.91
C VAL A 291 14.25 6.38 14.85
N GLY A 292 14.32 5.65 13.73
CA GLY A 292 13.62 4.37 13.52
C GLY A 292 12.74 4.36 12.27
N ALA A 293 12.10 3.21 12.00
CA ALA A 293 11.34 2.93 10.78
C ALA A 293 10.29 4.00 10.41
N HIS A 294 9.71 4.69 11.40
CA HIS A 294 8.74 5.78 11.20
C HIS A 294 9.37 7.08 10.67
N ARG A 295 10.69 7.21 10.67
CA ARG A 295 11.46 8.35 10.15
C ARG A 295 12.14 8.07 8.80
N ASP A 296 12.14 6.83 8.39
CA ASP A 296 12.76 6.40 7.13
C ASP A 296 11.92 6.81 5.91
N ASP A 297 12.51 6.73 4.72
CA ASP A 297 11.88 7.10 3.46
C ASP A 297 12.33 6.20 2.31
N LEU A 298 11.58 6.24 1.22
CA LEU A 298 11.97 5.79 -0.11
C LEU A 298 12.34 7.02 -0.93
N SER A 299 13.64 7.25 -1.16
CA SER A 299 14.11 8.32 -2.03
C SER A 299 13.87 7.95 -3.49
N LEU A 300 13.31 8.90 -4.25
CA LEU A 300 12.98 8.77 -5.66
C LEU A 300 13.83 9.75 -6.47
N PHE A 301 14.41 9.27 -7.59
CA PHE A 301 15.29 10.07 -8.44
C PHE A 301 14.93 9.93 -9.91
N LEU A 302 15.14 11.00 -10.67
CA LEU A 302 15.11 11.03 -12.13
C LEU A 302 16.48 11.51 -12.62
N GLY A 303 17.20 10.65 -13.31
CA GLY A 303 18.61 10.90 -13.56
C GLY A 303 19.36 11.21 -12.25
N PRO A 304 20.16 12.28 -12.17
CA PRO A 304 20.93 12.63 -10.98
C PRO A 304 20.11 13.39 -9.91
N LEU A 305 18.87 13.81 -10.20
CA LEU A 305 18.11 14.72 -9.35
C LEU A 305 17.04 14.01 -8.54
N PRO A 306 16.78 14.44 -7.30
CA PRO A 306 15.62 13.98 -6.53
C PRO A 306 14.33 14.32 -7.28
N ALA A 307 13.40 13.38 -7.38
CA ALA A 307 12.13 13.65 -8.06
C ALA A 307 11.29 14.73 -7.35
N ARG A 308 11.31 14.73 -6.01
CA ARG A 308 10.60 15.73 -5.22
C ARG A 308 11.24 17.10 -5.37
N GLY A 309 10.46 18.07 -5.86
CA GLY A 309 10.88 19.45 -6.06
C GLY A 309 11.56 19.73 -7.42
N PHE A 310 11.98 18.71 -8.17
CA PHE A 310 12.63 18.88 -9.47
C PHE A 310 11.80 18.31 -10.63
N ALA A 311 11.07 17.21 -10.42
CA ALA A 311 10.28 16.60 -11.47
C ALA A 311 9.08 17.47 -11.88
N SER A 312 8.88 17.62 -13.19
CA SER A 312 7.67 18.22 -13.77
C SER A 312 6.41 17.40 -13.44
N HIS A 313 5.23 17.98 -13.66
CA HIS A 313 3.97 17.26 -13.40
C HIS A 313 3.86 15.93 -14.18
N GLY A 314 4.24 15.95 -15.46
CA GLY A 314 4.23 14.74 -16.28
C GLY A 314 5.20 13.67 -15.81
N GLU A 315 6.42 14.05 -15.43
CA GLU A 315 7.43 13.14 -14.87
C GLU A 315 6.99 12.55 -13.53
N GLN A 316 6.33 13.34 -12.68
CA GLN A 316 5.77 12.87 -11.42
C GLN A 316 4.70 11.80 -11.66
N TRP A 317 3.81 11.98 -12.64
CA TRP A 317 2.84 10.99 -13.07
C TRP A 317 3.52 9.73 -13.59
N SER A 318 4.51 9.87 -14.50
CA SER A 318 5.26 8.74 -15.02
C SER A 318 5.95 7.95 -13.91
N LEU A 319 6.52 8.65 -12.92
CA LEU A 319 7.22 7.99 -11.80
C LEU A 319 6.24 7.29 -10.84
N ALA A 320 5.09 7.88 -10.55
CA ALA A 320 4.04 7.25 -9.75
C ALA A 320 3.52 5.96 -10.43
N LEU A 321 3.24 6.05 -11.74
CA LEU A 321 2.88 4.87 -12.55
C LEU A 321 3.98 3.81 -12.55
N ALA A 322 5.24 4.24 -12.72
CA ALA A 322 6.38 3.32 -12.73
C ALA A 322 6.54 2.56 -11.42
N LEU A 323 6.30 3.20 -10.27
CA LEU A 323 6.31 2.53 -8.96
C LEU A 323 5.22 1.46 -8.86
N ARG A 324 4.00 1.75 -9.34
CA ARG A 324 2.90 0.78 -9.35
C ARG A 324 3.14 -0.36 -10.32
N LEU A 325 3.63 -0.06 -11.53
CA LEU A 325 4.01 -1.08 -12.52
C LEU A 325 5.15 -1.97 -12.01
N ALA A 326 6.17 -1.37 -11.37
CA ALA A 326 7.25 -2.13 -10.73
C ALA A 326 6.70 -3.02 -9.60
N SER A 327 5.75 -2.53 -8.81
CA SER A 327 5.08 -3.33 -7.79
C SER A 327 4.32 -4.52 -8.38
N TYR A 328 3.61 -4.29 -9.49
CA TYR A 328 2.91 -5.35 -10.21
C TYR A 328 3.87 -6.41 -10.75
N GLU A 329 4.94 -6.01 -11.45
CA GLU A 329 5.92 -6.95 -11.99
C GLU A 329 6.66 -7.72 -10.89
N MET A 330 6.99 -7.08 -9.78
CA MET A 330 7.58 -7.72 -8.62
C MET A 330 6.65 -8.82 -8.05
N LEU A 331 5.37 -8.49 -7.83
CA LEU A 331 4.39 -9.42 -7.25
C LEU A 331 4.01 -10.54 -8.24
N ARG A 332 3.91 -10.23 -9.53
CA ARG A 332 3.61 -11.21 -10.58
C ARG A 332 4.69 -12.29 -10.67
N ARG A 333 5.94 -11.93 -10.42
CA ARG A 333 7.10 -12.85 -10.47
C ARG A 333 7.44 -13.47 -9.12
N ASP A 334 6.69 -13.16 -8.06
CA ASP A 334 6.87 -13.80 -6.76
C ASP A 334 6.27 -15.22 -6.79
N VAL A 335 7.13 -16.21 -7.04
CA VAL A 335 6.74 -17.63 -7.11
C VAL A 335 6.70 -18.32 -5.76
N ASP A 336 7.27 -17.71 -4.72
CA ASP A 336 7.47 -18.34 -3.42
C ASP A 336 6.15 -18.71 -2.72
N ALA A 337 5.15 -17.84 -2.83
CA ALA A 337 3.87 -18.03 -2.15
C ALA A 337 2.84 -18.82 -2.97
N TYR A 338 2.87 -18.76 -4.32
CA TYR A 338 1.76 -19.22 -5.17
C TYR A 338 2.19 -20.06 -6.38
N GLY A 339 3.47 -20.47 -6.47
CA GLY A 339 3.93 -21.35 -7.54
C GLY A 339 3.72 -20.81 -8.96
N GLY A 340 3.73 -19.48 -9.14
CA GLY A 340 3.51 -18.83 -10.43
C GLY A 340 2.05 -18.41 -10.71
N ASP A 341 1.08 -18.84 -9.93
CA ASP A 341 -0.34 -18.46 -10.10
C ASP A 341 -0.74 -17.21 -9.30
N GLY A 342 0.25 -16.53 -8.72
CA GLY A 342 0.07 -15.40 -7.78
C GLY A 342 0.00 -14.02 -8.42
N GLU A 343 -0.20 -13.91 -9.74
CA GLU A 343 -0.33 -12.61 -10.41
C GLU A 343 -1.42 -11.76 -9.75
N PRO A 344 -1.12 -10.52 -9.30
CA PRO A 344 -2.11 -9.68 -8.61
C PRO A 344 -3.20 -9.19 -9.57
N VAL A 345 -4.39 -8.92 -9.04
CA VAL A 345 -5.46 -8.23 -9.78
C VAL A 345 -5.08 -6.76 -9.92
N LEU A 346 -5.12 -6.24 -11.15
CA LEU A 346 -4.93 -4.82 -11.41
C LEU A 346 -6.23 -4.04 -11.17
N LEU A 347 -6.12 -2.97 -10.41
CA LEU A 347 -7.21 -2.05 -10.12
C LEU A 347 -6.82 -0.67 -10.66
N LEU A 348 -7.59 -0.13 -11.61
CA LEU A 348 -7.33 1.18 -12.22
C LEU A 348 -8.53 2.09 -11.98
N ASP A 349 -8.39 3.01 -11.03
CA ASP A 349 -9.47 3.93 -10.66
C ASP A 349 -9.28 5.28 -11.33
N ASP A 350 -10.03 5.53 -12.42
CA ASP A 350 -10.08 6.77 -13.21
C ASP A 350 -8.71 7.29 -13.70
N VAL A 351 -7.75 6.38 -13.88
CA VAL A 351 -6.36 6.73 -14.23
C VAL A 351 -6.24 7.24 -15.65
N PHE A 352 -6.98 6.64 -16.58
CA PHE A 352 -6.85 6.95 -18.02
C PHE A 352 -7.29 8.36 -18.38
N SER A 353 -8.21 8.96 -17.61
CA SER A 353 -8.65 10.37 -17.80
C SER A 353 -7.54 11.38 -17.51
N SER A 354 -6.56 11.02 -16.69
CA SER A 354 -5.48 11.87 -16.22
C SER A 354 -4.19 11.74 -17.05
N LEU A 355 -4.18 10.84 -18.06
CA LEU A 355 -3.00 10.54 -18.86
C LEU A 355 -3.09 11.12 -20.27
N ASP A 356 -1.96 11.57 -20.81
CA ASP A 356 -1.82 11.84 -22.23
C ASP A 356 -1.89 10.55 -23.08
N ASP A 357 -2.02 10.69 -24.39
CA ASP A 357 -2.23 9.58 -25.31
C ASP A 357 -1.07 8.57 -25.32
N ALA A 358 0.16 9.00 -25.10
CA ALA A 358 1.33 8.12 -25.09
C ALA A 358 1.32 7.23 -23.83
N ARG A 359 1.14 7.82 -22.66
CA ARG A 359 1.03 7.11 -21.38
C ARG A 359 -0.20 6.23 -21.33
N ARG A 360 -1.34 6.72 -21.85
CA ARG A 360 -2.59 5.96 -21.95
C ARG A 360 -2.40 4.67 -22.74
N ARG A 361 -1.79 4.73 -23.93
CA ARG A 361 -1.49 3.54 -24.74
C ARG A 361 -0.50 2.59 -24.06
N ALA A 362 0.58 3.12 -23.49
CA ALA A 362 1.56 2.30 -22.80
C ALA A 362 0.96 1.52 -21.63
N LEU A 363 0.16 2.18 -20.80
CA LEU A 363 -0.55 1.55 -19.69
C LEU A 363 -1.59 0.53 -20.19
N ALA A 364 -2.34 0.87 -21.26
CA ALA A 364 -3.33 -0.03 -21.84
C ALA A 364 -2.71 -1.35 -22.33
N HIS A 365 -1.56 -1.30 -23.00
CA HIS A 365 -0.83 -2.52 -23.44
C HIS A 365 -0.42 -3.41 -22.27
N LEU A 366 0.04 -2.82 -21.15
CA LEU A 366 0.42 -3.57 -19.96
C LEU A 366 -0.81 -4.22 -19.29
N VAL A 367 -1.90 -3.47 -19.18
CA VAL A 367 -3.15 -3.92 -18.57
C VAL A 367 -3.83 -5.01 -19.40
N ALA A 368 -3.78 -4.92 -20.73
CA ALA A 368 -4.37 -5.93 -21.63
C ALA A 368 -3.77 -7.33 -21.45
N GLY A 369 -2.51 -7.43 -20.99
CA GLY A 369 -1.83 -8.70 -20.70
C GLY A 369 -2.07 -9.26 -19.30
N ALA A 370 -2.80 -8.57 -18.43
CA ALA A 370 -3.05 -8.99 -17.06
C ALA A 370 -4.07 -10.13 -16.98
N GLN A 371 -3.89 -11.05 -16.02
CA GLN A 371 -4.84 -12.13 -15.78
C GLN A 371 -6.23 -11.59 -15.40
N GLN A 372 -6.28 -10.50 -14.63
CA GLN A 372 -7.51 -9.73 -14.39
C GLN A 372 -7.19 -8.26 -14.12
N ALA A 373 -7.94 -7.37 -14.75
CA ALA A 373 -7.91 -5.94 -14.49
C ALA A 373 -9.33 -5.38 -14.35
N LEU A 374 -9.57 -4.60 -13.31
CA LEU A 374 -10.79 -3.83 -13.12
C LEU A 374 -10.47 -2.36 -13.37
N VAL A 375 -11.17 -1.76 -14.35
CA VAL A 375 -10.93 -0.39 -14.80
C VAL A 375 -12.17 0.44 -14.58
N THR A 376 -12.07 1.60 -13.92
CA THR A 376 -13.18 2.56 -13.87
C THR A 376 -12.97 3.69 -14.87
N ALA A 377 -14.05 4.15 -15.49
CA ALA A 377 -14.07 5.26 -16.43
C ALA A 377 -15.35 6.08 -16.28
N ALA A 378 -15.28 7.39 -16.54
CA ALA A 378 -16.46 8.25 -16.53
C ALA A 378 -17.31 8.05 -17.80
N SER A 379 -16.68 7.74 -18.92
CA SER A 379 -17.30 7.50 -20.22
C SER A 379 -16.59 6.37 -20.97
N GLU A 380 -17.23 5.84 -22.01
CA GLU A 380 -16.63 4.83 -22.90
C GLU A 380 -15.35 5.34 -23.60
N HIS A 381 -15.31 6.64 -23.91
CA HIS A 381 -14.16 7.28 -24.53
C HIS A 381 -12.90 7.27 -23.65
N ASP A 382 -13.07 7.18 -22.34
CA ASP A 382 -11.96 7.13 -21.39
C ASP A 382 -11.34 5.73 -21.29
N VAL A 383 -12.02 4.69 -21.82
CA VAL A 383 -11.48 3.34 -21.88
C VAL A 383 -10.71 3.16 -23.18
N PRO A 384 -9.38 2.93 -23.15
CA PRO A 384 -8.59 2.68 -24.34
C PRO A 384 -9.17 1.53 -25.19
N GLY A 385 -9.15 1.69 -26.52
CA GLY A 385 -9.68 0.68 -27.44
C GLY A 385 -8.92 -0.65 -27.40
N GLU A 386 -7.67 -0.63 -26.96
CA GLU A 386 -6.81 -1.80 -26.73
C GLU A 386 -7.31 -2.69 -25.57
N LEU A 387 -8.11 -2.15 -24.67
CA LEU A 387 -8.70 -2.89 -23.55
C LEU A 387 -10.00 -3.57 -23.95
N ALA A 388 -9.86 -4.65 -24.72
CA ALA A 388 -10.99 -5.53 -25.02
C ALA A 388 -11.40 -6.33 -23.78
N GLY A 389 -12.69 -6.38 -23.43
CA GLY A 389 -13.17 -7.12 -22.27
C GLY A 389 -14.62 -6.82 -21.91
N ALA A 390 -15.05 -7.30 -20.75
CA ALA A 390 -16.40 -7.09 -20.27
C ALA A 390 -16.65 -5.61 -19.94
N ARG A 391 -17.81 -5.09 -20.32
CA ARG A 391 -18.25 -3.74 -20.02
C ARG A 391 -19.47 -3.77 -19.11
N TRP A 392 -19.39 -2.98 -18.05
CA TRP A 392 -20.47 -2.85 -17.09
C TRP A 392 -20.82 -1.38 -16.91
N ARG A 393 -22.08 -1.06 -17.06
CA ARG A 393 -22.60 0.27 -16.74
C ARG A 393 -22.94 0.36 -15.26
N VAL A 394 -22.44 1.42 -14.62
CA VAL A 394 -22.67 1.70 -13.20
C VAL A 394 -23.55 2.94 -13.08
N ASN A 395 -24.74 2.77 -12.53
CA ASN A 395 -25.69 3.87 -12.30
C ASN A 395 -26.40 3.67 -10.95
N GLY A 396 -26.32 4.66 -10.05
CA GLY A 396 -26.97 4.60 -8.74
C GLY A 396 -26.55 3.41 -7.88
N SER A 397 -25.28 2.95 -8.00
CA SER A 397 -24.77 1.73 -7.35
C SER A 397 -25.43 0.42 -7.84
N GLU A 398 -26.03 0.44 -9.01
CA GLU A 398 -26.48 -0.75 -9.74
C GLU A 398 -25.53 -1.02 -10.91
N LEU A 399 -25.27 -2.30 -11.18
CA LEU A 399 -24.46 -2.76 -12.29
C LEU A 399 -25.32 -3.48 -13.32
N SER A 400 -25.19 -3.09 -14.59
CA SER A 400 -25.75 -3.81 -15.73
C SER A 400 -24.66 -4.15 -16.75
N ARG A 401 -24.61 -5.38 -17.22
CA ARG A 401 -23.66 -5.82 -18.27
C ARG A 401 -24.14 -5.29 -19.62
N GLU A 402 -23.23 -4.74 -20.43
CA GLU A 402 -23.48 -4.32 -21.81
C GLU A 402 -23.27 -5.46 -22.80
#